data_7d184d6a87335e9f996f19999e52bda3
#
_entry.id   7d184d6a87335e9f996f19999e52bda3
#
_cell.length_a   1.000
_cell.length_b   1.000
_cell.length_c   1.000
_cell.angle_alpha   90.00
_cell.angle_beta   90.00
_cell.angle_gamma   90.00
#
_symmetry.space_group_name_H-M   'P 1'
#
loop_
_entity.id
_entity.type
_entity.pdbx_description
1 polymer ?
#
loop_
_entity_poly.entity_id
_entity_poly.type
_entity_poly.pdbx_seq_one_letter_code
_entity_poly.pdbx_strand_id
1 'polypeptide(L)'
;MEKKIFVGLTALGLLALMVTSLFHLGNQKPLNGSWTKYQKPELCAEAWMDGSYQTDLENYTAANYSMHNFNTRIYNQIRYSAFRTSNSVVIGKEDCYFEASYLKEALGTDADILLTDREIEGLAQQISDIQKAAKSQGKGFIYVITPSKADYRREDIPQSYLAKTTYYAPEERNYIRLKEAFDRLGVCYLDSNEVLQNTERPVFYNSGTHWNRVSAVLVMNEILAKLQQEYGIRVKQLEMPDIEVTADSDDEQDQDLAKMLNTFWAATDSQYYEANEQAIFDSGYDIPRMFVQGGSFTNKLMEISRDNCLFSELHRMFYGISMQDYNRGSGADTKNLLNSDAFRYAVQDADIIMLETNVENVSNLQPEIYEKIYENLCSKKTEHSEPFAYAGVYGEENDGSSFRWASPHMLYEVMLPEKSENLQIQLELPIMQLKATNGEHLDQTMQIYANGNLIAEADYTEDVINFQIPVSQIESTESGNIDIMLEIVAPYSFCPADSGSADNRNLAYKIRRIGGE
;
A
#
# COMPACT_ATOMS: atom_id res chain seq x y z
N MET A 1 5.38 2.12 60.76
CA MET A 1 4.29 1.44 60.03
C MET A 1 4.47 1.60 58.52
N GLU A 2 4.67 2.80 58.01
CA GLU A 2 4.81 3.13 56.57
C GLU A 2 5.88 2.34 55.84
N LYS A 3 7.12 2.22 56.40
CA LYS A 3 8.19 1.42 55.78
C LYS A 3 7.83 -0.05 55.58
N LYS A 4 7.10 -0.66 56.52
CA LYS A 4 6.67 -2.07 56.40
C LYS A 4 5.57 -2.22 55.36
N ILE A 5 4.67 -1.24 55.23
CA ILE A 5 3.63 -1.21 54.19
C ILE A 5 4.29 -1.06 52.81
N PHE A 6 5.22 -0.11 52.68
CA PHE A 6 5.96 0.09 51.43
C PHE A 6 6.70 -1.19 50.97
N VAL A 7 7.48 -1.81 51.89
CA VAL A 7 8.21 -3.06 51.61
C VAL A 7 7.22 -4.16 51.23
N GLY A 8 6.08 -4.28 51.96
CA GLY A 8 5.06 -5.28 51.65
C GLY A 8 4.43 -5.08 50.28
N LEU A 9 4.08 -3.85 49.90
CA LEU A 9 3.53 -3.54 48.57
C LEU A 9 4.55 -3.79 47.45
N THR A 10 5.80 -3.44 47.65
CA THR A 10 6.87 -3.70 46.68
C THR A 10 7.11 -5.21 46.49
N ALA A 11 7.19 -5.95 47.59
CA ALA A 11 7.34 -7.42 47.53
C ALA A 11 6.14 -8.09 46.85
N LEU A 12 4.92 -7.64 47.11
CA LEU A 12 3.71 -8.15 46.45
C LEU A 12 3.71 -7.85 44.95
N GLY A 13 4.14 -6.65 44.56
CA GLY A 13 4.27 -6.26 43.15
C GLY A 13 5.28 -7.13 42.42
N LEU A 14 6.46 -7.35 43.00
CA LEU A 14 7.51 -8.20 42.43
C LEU A 14 7.03 -9.67 42.33
N LEU A 15 6.34 -10.17 43.37
CA LEU A 15 5.78 -11.52 43.35
C LEU A 15 4.71 -11.67 42.28
N ALA A 16 3.85 -10.69 42.10
CA ALA A 16 2.84 -10.68 41.04
C ALA A 16 3.45 -10.73 39.65
N LEU A 17 4.49 -9.94 39.38
CA LEU A 17 5.25 -9.97 38.12
C LEU A 17 5.91 -11.34 37.89
N MET A 18 6.49 -11.93 38.94
CA MET A 18 7.11 -13.25 38.84
C MET A 18 6.07 -14.36 38.55
N VAL A 19 4.94 -14.33 39.24
CA VAL A 19 3.84 -15.31 39.03
C VAL A 19 3.26 -15.17 37.62
N THR A 20 2.94 -13.95 37.19
CA THR A 20 2.39 -13.71 35.83
C THR A 20 3.37 -14.16 34.74
N SER A 21 4.68 -13.95 34.95
CA SER A 21 5.71 -14.39 33.99
C SER A 21 5.90 -15.90 33.99
N LEU A 22 5.88 -16.56 35.17
CA LEU A 22 6.06 -18.00 35.30
C LEU A 22 4.89 -18.80 34.67
N PHE A 23 3.66 -18.30 34.82
CA PHE A 23 2.46 -18.93 34.31
C PHE A 23 1.99 -18.38 32.96
N HIS A 24 2.79 -17.51 32.33
CA HIS A 24 2.43 -16.83 31.07
C HIS A 24 1.02 -16.19 31.13
N LEU A 25 0.65 -15.66 32.30
CA LEU A 25 -0.64 -15.02 32.48
C LEU A 25 -0.61 -13.63 31.83
N GLY A 26 -1.48 -13.44 30.88
CA GLY A 26 -1.60 -12.16 30.17
C GLY A 26 -1.29 -12.33 28.70
N ASN A 27 -2.27 -12.80 27.94
CA ASN A 27 -2.24 -12.74 26.49
C ASN A 27 -2.38 -11.27 26.09
N GLN A 28 -1.26 -10.58 25.92
CA GLN A 28 -1.27 -9.12 25.80
C GLN A 28 -1.36 -8.74 24.33
N LYS A 29 -2.29 -7.82 24.03
CA LYS A 29 -2.36 -7.18 22.72
C LYS A 29 -0.96 -6.63 22.36
N PRO A 30 -0.40 -6.95 21.18
CA PRO A 30 0.89 -6.42 20.75
C PRO A 30 0.93 -4.90 20.79
N LEU A 31 2.11 -4.32 21.02
CA LEU A 31 2.32 -2.89 20.81
C LEU A 31 2.42 -2.61 19.31
N ASN A 32 2.01 -1.41 18.89
CA ASN A 32 2.15 -0.95 17.52
C ASN A 32 3.49 -0.20 17.34
N GLY A 33 4.03 -0.23 16.12
CA GLY A 33 5.33 0.36 15.77
C GLY A 33 6.45 -0.67 15.67
N SER A 34 7.61 -0.22 15.27
CA SER A 34 8.81 -1.05 15.17
C SER A 34 9.64 -0.97 16.45
N TRP A 35 10.11 -2.09 16.94
CA TRP A 35 11.05 -2.18 18.06
C TRP A 35 12.01 -3.35 17.87
N THR A 36 13.15 -3.27 18.56
CA THR A 36 14.15 -4.32 18.54
C THR A 36 13.60 -5.58 19.19
N LYS A 37 13.57 -6.69 18.45
CA LYS A 37 13.23 -8.02 18.98
C LYS A 37 14.47 -8.63 19.60
N TYR A 38 14.48 -8.76 20.93
CA TYR A 38 15.55 -9.46 21.64
C TYR A 38 15.27 -10.94 21.69
N GLN A 39 16.26 -11.75 21.28
CA GLN A 39 16.21 -13.21 21.43
C GLN A 39 16.76 -13.59 22.78
N LYS A 40 16.31 -14.74 23.33
CA LYS A 40 16.85 -15.27 24.58
C LYS A 40 18.31 -15.68 24.34
N PRO A 41 19.26 -15.09 25.10
CA PRO A 41 20.67 -15.39 24.88
C PRO A 41 21.01 -16.83 25.31
N GLU A 42 21.95 -17.43 24.60
CA GLU A 42 22.52 -18.71 24.96
C GLU A 42 23.66 -18.53 25.98
N LEU A 43 23.62 -19.31 27.04
CA LEU A 43 24.65 -19.27 28.05
C LEU A 43 25.90 -20.02 27.55
N CYS A 44 27.00 -19.30 27.32
CA CYS A 44 28.33 -19.88 27.08
C CYS A 44 29.40 -19.20 27.97
N ALA A 45 30.52 -19.88 28.15
CA ALA A 45 31.56 -19.41 29.06
C ALA A 45 32.16 -18.07 28.61
N GLU A 46 32.33 -17.86 27.31
CA GLU A 46 32.85 -16.62 26.73
C GLU A 46 31.90 -15.44 26.99
N ALA A 47 30.60 -15.57 26.60
CA ALA A 47 29.59 -14.53 26.80
C ALA A 47 29.33 -14.22 28.28
N TRP A 48 29.52 -15.22 29.17
CA TRP A 48 29.45 -14.99 30.61
C TRP A 48 30.65 -14.19 31.14
N MET A 49 31.84 -14.46 30.64
CA MET A 49 33.08 -13.82 31.13
C MET A 49 33.25 -12.39 30.58
N ASP A 50 32.79 -12.09 29.38
CA ASP A 50 32.84 -10.76 28.78
C ASP A 50 31.66 -9.84 29.14
N GLY A 51 30.62 -10.41 29.79
CA GLY A 51 29.44 -9.66 30.23
C GLY A 51 28.32 -9.52 29.17
N SER A 52 28.50 -10.03 27.96
CA SER A 52 27.49 -9.93 26.89
C SER A 52 26.24 -10.71 27.24
N TYR A 53 26.36 -11.93 27.82
CA TYR A 53 25.20 -12.72 28.27
C TYR A 53 24.34 -11.95 29.26
N GLN A 54 24.93 -11.26 30.26
CA GLN A 54 24.15 -10.51 31.25
C GLN A 54 23.42 -9.35 30.60
N THR A 55 24.08 -8.62 29.71
CA THR A 55 23.45 -7.51 28.95
C THR A 55 22.31 -8.00 28.07
N ASP A 56 22.51 -9.08 27.32
CA ASP A 56 21.49 -9.62 26.44
C ASP A 56 20.31 -10.23 27.21
N LEU A 57 20.59 -10.88 28.36
CA LEU A 57 19.54 -11.40 29.24
C LEU A 57 18.72 -10.28 29.87
N GLU A 58 19.35 -9.18 30.27
CA GLU A 58 18.67 -7.99 30.79
C GLU A 58 17.73 -7.40 29.71
N ASN A 59 18.24 -7.17 28.50
CA ASN A 59 17.47 -6.66 27.37
C ASN A 59 16.30 -7.59 27.02
N TYR A 60 16.57 -8.90 26.94
CA TYR A 60 15.53 -9.90 26.68
C TYR A 60 14.45 -9.89 27.76
N THR A 61 14.81 -9.91 29.03
CA THR A 61 13.85 -9.93 30.13
C THR A 61 13.06 -8.63 30.23
N ALA A 62 13.71 -7.48 30.01
CA ALA A 62 13.04 -6.18 30.00
C ALA A 62 11.99 -6.07 28.89
N ALA A 63 12.25 -6.66 27.71
CA ALA A 63 11.34 -6.61 26.57
C ALA A 63 10.24 -7.70 26.60
N ASN A 64 10.46 -8.83 27.30
CA ASN A 64 9.63 -10.02 27.17
C ASN A 64 8.91 -10.46 28.47
N TYR A 65 8.95 -9.68 29.57
CA TYR A 65 8.17 -10.06 30.74
C TYR A 65 6.66 -9.90 30.51
N SER A 66 5.85 -10.73 31.14
CA SER A 66 4.43 -10.91 30.81
C SER A 66 3.55 -9.64 30.91
N MET A 67 3.96 -8.66 31.72
CA MET A 67 3.24 -7.38 31.88
C MET A 67 3.85 -6.23 31.07
N HIS A 68 4.82 -6.48 30.21
CA HIS A 68 5.54 -5.44 29.43
C HIS A 68 4.59 -4.53 28.68
N ASN A 69 3.75 -5.10 27.82
CA ASN A 69 2.84 -4.32 26.97
C ASN A 69 1.78 -3.57 27.80
N PHE A 70 1.30 -4.18 28.87
CA PHE A 70 0.32 -3.56 29.79
C PHE A 70 0.94 -2.35 30.53
N ASN A 71 2.14 -2.52 31.08
CA ASN A 71 2.85 -1.45 31.77
C ASN A 71 3.23 -0.30 30.81
N THR A 72 3.64 -0.64 29.58
CA THR A 72 3.88 0.34 28.52
C THR A 72 2.61 1.16 28.25
N ARG A 73 1.45 0.50 28.13
CA ARG A 73 0.18 1.20 27.92
C ARG A 73 -0.23 2.08 29.10
N ILE A 74 -0.03 1.62 30.35
CA ILE A 74 -0.27 2.47 31.54
C ILE A 74 0.61 3.72 31.47
N TYR A 75 1.91 3.55 31.25
CA TYR A 75 2.86 4.64 31.17
C TYR A 75 2.48 5.63 30.06
N ASN A 76 2.19 5.13 28.86
CA ASN A 76 1.79 5.95 27.74
C ASN A 76 0.44 6.63 27.97
N GLN A 77 -0.53 5.94 28.62
CA GLN A 77 -1.83 6.53 28.95
C GLN A 77 -1.68 7.71 29.92
N ILE A 78 -0.83 7.59 30.93
CA ILE A 78 -0.55 8.69 31.87
C ILE A 78 0.08 9.87 31.13
N ARG A 79 1.07 9.61 30.26
CA ARG A 79 1.71 10.65 29.45
C ARG A 79 0.73 11.35 28.52
N TYR A 80 -0.09 10.58 27.83
CA TYR A 80 -1.14 11.09 26.94
C TYR A 80 -2.17 11.92 27.71
N SER A 81 -2.79 11.34 28.75
CA SER A 81 -3.94 11.96 29.42
C SER A 81 -3.57 13.14 30.33
N ALA A 82 -2.42 13.06 31.02
CA ALA A 82 -2.02 14.08 32.00
C ALA A 82 -1.07 15.14 31.43
N PHE A 83 -0.23 14.75 30.46
CA PHE A 83 0.84 15.62 29.98
C PHE A 83 0.77 15.93 28.48
N ARG A 84 -0.16 15.32 27.74
CA ARG A 84 -0.28 15.50 26.27
C ARG A 84 1.06 15.26 25.55
N THR A 85 1.78 14.19 25.92
CA THR A 85 3.08 13.85 25.36
C THR A 85 3.18 12.38 24.97
N SER A 86 3.98 12.09 23.96
CA SER A 86 4.39 10.75 23.53
C SER A 86 5.86 10.78 23.09
N ASN A 87 6.43 9.63 22.77
CA ASN A 87 7.83 9.53 22.29
C ASN A 87 7.94 9.79 20.77
N SER A 88 7.06 9.17 19.98
CA SER A 88 7.13 9.19 18.51
C SER A 88 6.01 10.02 17.88
N VAL A 89 4.92 10.26 18.61
CA VAL A 89 3.75 11.00 18.13
C VAL A 89 3.67 12.34 18.84
N VAL A 90 3.55 13.42 18.08
CA VAL A 90 3.31 14.76 18.59
C VAL A 90 1.80 14.98 18.65
N ILE A 91 1.28 15.34 19.83
CA ILE A 91 -0.13 15.56 20.06
C ILE A 91 -0.41 17.04 19.86
N GLY A 92 -1.03 17.38 18.75
CA GLY A 92 -1.41 18.73 18.37
C GLY A 92 -2.73 19.20 18.97
N LYS A 93 -3.26 20.31 18.44
CA LYS A 93 -4.57 20.82 18.83
C LYS A 93 -5.67 19.86 18.38
N GLU A 94 -6.76 19.80 19.16
CA GLU A 94 -7.94 18.97 18.85
C GLU A 94 -7.61 17.50 18.53
N ASP A 95 -6.59 16.96 19.22
CA ASP A 95 -6.09 15.61 19.02
C ASP A 95 -5.59 15.31 17.57
N CYS A 96 -5.14 16.33 16.85
CA CYS A 96 -4.43 16.14 15.59
C CYS A 96 -3.01 15.61 15.89
N TYR A 97 -2.73 14.38 15.46
CA TYR A 97 -1.45 13.73 15.71
C TYR A 97 -0.50 13.93 14.54
N PHE A 98 0.79 14.06 14.84
CA PHE A 98 1.86 14.18 13.85
C PHE A 98 2.97 13.21 14.16
N GLU A 99 3.61 12.69 13.13
CA GLU A 99 4.86 11.96 13.28
C GLU A 99 6.00 12.92 13.65
N ALA A 100 6.71 12.63 14.73
CA ALA A 100 7.71 13.56 15.27
C ALA A 100 8.91 13.76 14.32
N SER A 101 9.26 12.74 13.53
CA SER A 101 10.30 12.80 12.50
C SER A 101 9.92 13.76 11.37
N TYR A 102 8.70 13.69 10.87
CA TYR A 102 8.20 14.55 9.79
C TYR A 102 8.16 16.03 10.19
N LEU A 103 7.77 16.33 11.43
CA LEU A 103 7.78 17.71 11.91
C LEU A 103 9.17 18.37 11.91
N LYS A 104 10.26 17.58 12.02
CA LYS A 104 11.61 18.14 11.98
C LYS A 104 11.94 18.73 10.62
N GLU A 105 11.61 18.02 9.54
CA GLU A 105 11.82 18.49 8.17
C GLU A 105 10.82 19.60 7.81
N ALA A 106 9.53 19.42 8.10
CA ALA A 106 8.49 20.41 7.82
C ALA A 106 8.76 21.77 8.47
N LEU A 107 9.35 21.78 9.65
CA LEU A 107 9.64 22.99 10.42
C LEU A 107 11.09 23.48 10.29
N GLY A 108 11.95 22.73 9.59
CA GLY A 108 13.36 23.08 9.45
C GLY A 108 14.14 23.05 10.78
N THR A 109 13.73 22.22 11.72
CA THR A 109 14.28 22.22 13.10
C THR A 109 15.44 21.25 13.32
N ASP A 110 15.94 20.62 12.28
CA ASP A 110 17.07 19.70 12.30
C ASP A 110 17.97 19.98 11.08
N ALA A 111 19.15 20.54 11.33
CA ALA A 111 20.07 20.93 10.26
C ALA A 111 20.67 19.72 9.52
N ASP A 112 20.77 18.57 10.20
CA ASP A 112 21.38 17.37 9.64
C ASP A 112 20.50 16.69 8.58
N ILE A 113 19.24 17.07 8.47
CA ILE A 113 18.30 16.58 7.44
C ILE A 113 18.55 17.26 6.10
N LEU A 114 19.07 18.50 6.09
CA LEU A 114 19.22 19.27 4.87
C LEU A 114 20.34 18.71 3.99
N LEU A 115 19.97 18.21 2.82
CA LEU A 115 20.93 17.72 1.82
C LEU A 115 21.71 18.89 1.19
N THR A 116 22.94 18.63 0.80
CA THR A 116 23.74 19.58 0.02
C THR A 116 23.18 19.73 -1.41
N ASP A 117 23.53 20.82 -2.09
CA ASP A 117 23.15 21.00 -3.50
C ASP A 117 23.66 19.86 -4.38
N ARG A 118 24.85 19.35 -4.08
CA ARG A 118 25.44 18.22 -4.82
C ARG A 118 24.62 16.93 -4.65
N GLU A 119 24.08 16.67 -3.47
CA GLU A 119 23.24 15.50 -3.21
C GLU A 119 21.88 15.62 -3.92
N ILE A 120 21.23 16.81 -3.86
CA ILE A 120 19.99 17.09 -4.59
C ILE A 120 20.20 16.94 -6.10
N GLU A 121 21.23 17.57 -6.66
CA GLU A 121 21.52 17.45 -8.10
C GLU A 121 21.86 16.01 -8.50
N GLY A 122 22.58 15.27 -7.65
CA GLY A 122 22.91 13.86 -7.86
C GLY A 122 21.66 12.97 -7.91
N LEU A 123 20.73 13.14 -6.96
CA LEU A 123 19.44 12.43 -6.95
C LEU A 123 18.60 12.77 -8.19
N ALA A 124 18.45 14.07 -8.48
CA ALA A 124 17.66 14.52 -9.64
C ALA A 124 18.23 13.97 -10.96
N GLN A 125 19.56 13.94 -11.09
CA GLN A 125 20.23 13.37 -12.28
C GLN A 125 19.98 11.87 -12.42
N GLN A 126 20.10 11.09 -11.35
CA GLN A 126 19.80 9.66 -11.37
C GLN A 126 18.36 9.38 -11.79
N ILE A 127 17.40 10.15 -11.26
CA ILE A 127 15.99 10.03 -11.59
C ILE A 127 15.73 10.40 -13.05
N SER A 128 16.37 11.49 -13.54
CA SER A 128 16.32 11.89 -14.97
C SER A 128 16.89 10.81 -15.89
N ASP A 129 17.95 10.11 -15.46
CA ASP A 129 18.57 9.06 -16.28
C ASP A 129 17.69 7.80 -16.31
N ILE A 130 16.98 7.45 -15.22
CA ILE A 130 15.95 6.41 -15.21
C ILE A 130 14.84 6.76 -16.20
N GLN A 131 14.31 7.99 -16.16
CA GLN A 131 13.29 8.44 -17.11
C GLN A 131 13.75 8.30 -18.56
N LYS A 132 14.96 8.73 -18.88
CA LYS A 132 15.52 8.62 -20.25
C LYS A 132 15.67 7.15 -20.66
N ALA A 133 16.15 6.29 -19.76
CA ALA A 133 16.28 4.86 -20.01
C ALA A 133 14.91 4.22 -20.27
N ALA A 134 13.90 4.50 -19.44
CA ALA A 134 12.53 4.04 -19.63
C ALA A 134 11.96 4.50 -20.99
N LYS A 135 12.04 5.80 -21.26
CA LYS A 135 11.55 6.40 -22.52
C LYS A 135 12.23 5.82 -23.77
N SER A 136 13.54 5.50 -23.70
CA SER A 136 14.27 4.88 -24.82
C SER A 136 13.77 3.48 -25.19
N GLN A 137 13.05 2.84 -24.27
CA GLN A 137 12.42 1.51 -24.45
C GLN A 137 10.90 1.62 -24.69
N GLY A 138 10.36 2.81 -24.89
CA GLY A 138 8.93 3.03 -25.08
C GLY A 138 8.10 2.92 -23.78
N LYS A 139 8.74 2.92 -22.61
CA LYS A 139 8.07 2.83 -21.32
C LYS A 139 7.66 4.21 -20.80
N GLY A 140 6.55 4.27 -20.06
CA GLY A 140 6.15 5.43 -19.27
C GLY A 140 7.01 5.61 -18.03
N PHE A 141 7.13 6.87 -17.57
CA PHE A 141 7.80 7.19 -16.33
C PHE A 141 7.04 8.31 -15.61
N ILE A 142 6.92 8.20 -14.29
CA ILE A 142 6.40 9.28 -13.46
C ILE A 142 7.05 9.27 -12.08
N TYR A 143 7.42 10.45 -11.59
CA TYR A 143 7.83 10.65 -10.21
C TYR A 143 6.72 11.33 -9.41
N VAL A 144 6.26 10.73 -8.31
CA VAL A 144 5.15 11.24 -7.49
C VAL A 144 5.70 11.75 -6.17
N ILE A 145 5.43 13.02 -5.86
CA ILE A 145 5.73 13.64 -4.57
C ILE A 145 4.45 13.62 -3.75
N THR A 146 4.42 12.83 -2.67
CA THR A 146 3.24 12.69 -1.81
C THR A 146 3.23 13.73 -0.68
N PRO A 147 2.05 14.18 -0.22
CA PRO A 147 1.92 15.34 0.65
C PRO A 147 2.27 15.03 2.11
N SER A 148 2.53 16.07 2.91
CA SER A 148 2.74 16.00 4.35
C SER A 148 1.55 16.58 5.13
N LYS A 149 1.12 15.88 6.16
CA LYS A 149 0.13 16.36 7.12
C LYS A 149 0.58 17.64 7.83
N ALA A 150 1.89 17.79 8.07
CA ALA A 150 2.45 18.97 8.72
C ALA A 150 2.23 20.26 7.91
N ASP A 151 2.19 20.17 6.58
CA ASP A 151 1.91 21.32 5.70
C ASP A 151 0.41 21.65 5.66
N TYR A 152 -0.47 20.62 5.64
CA TYR A 152 -1.93 20.80 5.60
C TYR A 152 -2.55 21.22 6.92
N ARG A 153 -1.95 20.83 8.05
CA ARG A 153 -2.49 21.04 9.40
C ARG A 153 -1.49 21.82 10.27
N ARG A 154 -0.80 22.79 9.65
CA ARG A 154 0.24 23.59 10.33
C ARG A 154 -0.28 24.34 11.55
N GLU A 155 -1.53 24.80 11.51
CA GLU A 155 -2.19 25.51 12.63
C GLU A 155 -2.44 24.61 13.85
N ASP A 156 -2.45 23.29 13.67
CA ASP A 156 -2.66 22.32 14.75
C ASP A 156 -1.36 21.88 15.42
N ILE A 157 -0.20 22.25 14.85
CA ILE A 157 1.11 21.93 15.44
C ILE A 157 1.25 22.69 16.77
N PRO A 158 1.70 22.01 17.85
CA PRO A 158 1.87 22.65 19.16
C PRO A 158 2.86 23.81 19.10
N GLN A 159 2.55 24.90 19.82
CA GLN A 159 3.40 26.09 19.89
C GLN A 159 4.84 25.78 20.35
N SER A 160 5.02 24.74 21.19
CA SER A 160 6.33 24.28 21.63
C SER A 160 7.21 23.73 20.51
N TYR A 161 6.60 23.28 19.41
CA TYR A 161 7.32 22.85 18.19
C TYR A 161 7.55 24.03 17.26
N LEU A 162 6.56 24.89 17.06
CA LEU A 162 6.69 26.09 16.22
C LEU A 162 7.71 27.11 16.77
N ALA A 163 7.96 27.10 18.08
CA ALA A 163 8.94 27.97 18.74
C ALA A 163 10.38 27.42 18.74
N LYS A 164 10.63 26.24 18.19
CA LYS A 164 11.99 25.69 18.09
C LYS A 164 12.83 26.53 17.10
N THR A 165 14.15 26.47 17.29
CA THR A 165 15.09 27.10 16.36
C THR A 165 14.96 26.48 14.97
N THR A 166 14.76 27.31 13.97
CA THR A 166 14.72 26.94 12.56
C THR A 166 16.12 27.11 11.95
N TYR A 167 16.64 26.12 11.28
CA TYR A 167 17.96 26.10 10.67
C TYR A 167 17.93 26.43 9.18
N TYR A 168 16.78 26.22 8.51
CA TYR A 168 16.58 26.56 7.10
C TYR A 168 15.14 27.03 6.84
N ALA A 169 14.98 27.84 5.81
CA ALA A 169 13.70 28.38 5.42
C ALA A 169 12.82 27.32 4.69
N PRO A 170 11.49 27.50 4.63
CA PRO A 170 10.60 26.57 3.91
C PRO A 170 11.02 26.34 2.45
N GLU A 171 11.54 27.38 1.77
CA GLU A 171 11.98 27.32 0.37
C GLU A 171 13.27 26.50 0.19
N GLU A 172 14.03 26.28 1.26
CA GLU A 172 15.26 25.50 1.27
C GLU A 172 15.02 24.01 1.56
N ARG A 173 13.76 23.61 1.80
CA ARG A 173 13.42 22.18 2.06
C ARG A 173 13.86 21.31 0.88
N ASN A 174 14.29 20.10 1.20
CA ASN A 174 14.85 19.18 0.22
C ASN A 174 13.93 18.93 -0.97
N TYR A 175 12.60 18.74 -0.74
CA TYR A 175 11.67 18.46 -1.81
C TYR A 175 11.46 19.66 -2.76
N ILE A 176 11.51 20.91 -2.26
CA ILE A 176 11.42 22.11 -3.09
C ILE A 176 12.62 22.18 -4.02
N ARG A 177 13.83 22.01 -3.48
CA ARG A 177 15.07 22.03 -4.25
C ARG A 177 15.13 20.87 -5.26
N LEU A 178 14.58 19.69 -4.89
CA LEU A 178 14.46 18.56 -5.81
C LEU A 178 13.50 18.86 -6.97
N LYS A 179 12.34 19.49 -6.71
CA LYS A 179 11.42 19.95 -7.77
C LYS A 179 12.09 20.94 -8.72
N GLU A 180 12.81 21.93 -8.19
CA GLU A 180 13.56 22.89 -9.02
C GLU A 180 14.60 22.18 -9.91
N ALA A 181 15.26 21.14 -9.40
CA ALA A 181 16.18 20.32 -10.19
C ALA A 181 15.43 19.50 -11.24
N PHE A 182 14.26 18.96 -10.93
CA PHE A 182 13.40 18.25 -11.88
C PHE A 182 12.94 19.15 -13.03
N ASP A 183 12.53 20.38 -12.74
CA ASP A 183 12.14 21.36 -13.75
C ASP A 183 13.30 21.64 -14.72
N ARG A 184 14.52 21.83 -14.19
CA ARG A 184 15.73 22.05 -15.02
C ARG A 184 16.09 20.85 -15.90
N LEU A 185 15.87 19.62 -15.40
CA LEU A 185 16.22 18.38 -16.09
C LEU A 185 15.08 17.82 -16.96
N GLY A 186 13.88 18.42 -16.90
CA GLY A 186 12.69 17.94 -17.62
C GLY A 186 12.20 16.58 -17.12
N VAL A 187 12.25 16.35 -15.82
CA VAL A 187 11.71 15.13 -15.21
C VAL A 187 10.19 15.21 -15.20
N CYS A 188 9.52 14.14 -15.62
CA CYS A 188 8.08 14.01 -15.51
C CYS A 188 7.72 13.69 -14.05
N TYR A 189 7.19 14.67 -13.33
CA TYR A 189 6.76 14.49 -11.94
C TYR A 189 5.35 15.02 -11.69
N LEU A 190 4.73 14.56 -10.63
CA LEU A 190 3.47 15.05 -10.07
C LEU A 190 3.67 15.44 -8.62
N ASP A 191 3.40 16.69 -8.27
CA ASP A 191 3.33 17.13 -6.88
C ASP A 191 1.89 17.00 -6.39
N SER A 192 1.62 16.04 -5.54
CA SER A 192 0.28 15.80 -5.00
C SER A 192 -0.24 16.96 -4.15
N ASN A 193 0.65 17.81 -3.61
CA ASN A 193 0.20 19.03 -2.92
C ASN A 193 -0.55 19.98 -3.85
N GLU A 194 -0.11 20.12 -5.12
CA GLU A 194 -0.77 20.96 -6.11
C GLU A 194 -2.15 20.42 -6.50
N VAL A 195 -2.29 19.09 -6.57
CA VAL A 195 -3.57 18.42 -6.83
C VAL A 195 -4.56 18.64 -5.70
N LEU A 196 -4.09 18.52 -4.46
CA LEU A 196 -4.94 18.48 -3.27
C LEU A 196 -5.16 19.83 -2.59
N GLN A 197 -4.51 20.92 -3.05
CA GLN A 197 -4.59 22.25 -2.41
C GLN A 197 -5.99 22.87 -2.39
N ASN A 198 -6.90 22.47 -3.30
CA ASN A 198 -8.23 23.02 -3.45
C ASN A 198 -9.34 22.02 -3.11
N THR A 199 -9.02 20.92 -2.42
CA THR A 199 -10.05 19.97 -2.02
C THR A 199 -10.92 20.56 -0.91
N GLU A 200 -12.24 20.34 -1.03
CA GLU A 200 -13.20 20.77 0.00
C GLU A 200 -13.20 19.85 1.24
N ARG A 201 -12.68 18.64 1.10
CA ARG A 201 -12.61 17.64 2.18
C ARG A 201 -11.23 17.59 2.80
N PRO A 202 -11.14 17.17 4.07
CA PRO A 202 -9.84 16.94 4.71
C PRO A 202 -9.00 15.91 3.92
N VAL A 203 -7.74 16.25 3.68
CA VAL A 203 -6.79 15.32 3.04
C VAL A 203 -6.31 14.27 4.05
N PHE A 204 -6.20 14.66 5.32
CA PHE A 204 -5.69 13.84 6.42
C PHE A 204 -6.69 13.78 7.56
N TYR A 205 -6.81 12.60 8.18
CA TYR A 205 -7.49 12.45 9.47
C TYR A 205 -6.61 12.92 10.63
N ASN A 206 -7.23 13.33 11.74
CA ASN A 206 -6.48 13.73 12.94
C ASN A 206 -5.64 12.56 13.48
N SER A 207 -6.17 11.36 13.41
CA SER A 207 -5.61 10.14 14.01
C SER A 207 -4.59 9.39 13.14
N GLY A 208 -4.49 9.71 11.84
CA GLY A 208 -3.57 9.07 10.88
C GLY A 208 -2.45 9.98 10.40
N THR A 209 -1.36 9.38 9.88
CA THR A 209 -0.28 10.09 9.20
C THR A 209 -0.48 10.18 7.70
N HIS A 210 -1.22 9.23 7.13
CA HIS A 210 -1.42 9.09 5.70
C HIS A 210 -2.62 9.91 5.21
N TRP A 211 -2.60 10.25 3.93
CA TRP A 211 -3.77 10.80 3.24
C TRP A 211 -4.92 9.80 3.21
N ASN A 212 -6.16 10.29 3.10
CA ASN A 212 -7.33 9.42 3.00
C ASN A 212 -7.52 8.86 1.57
N ARG A 213 -8.41 7.86 1.42
CA ARG A 213 -8.66 7.19 0.14
C ARG A 213 -9.20 8.14 -0.93
N VAL A 214 -10.08 9.08 -0.58
CA VAL A 214 -10.61 10.09 -1.52
C VAL A 214 -9.49 10.91 -2.14
N SER A 215 -8.55 11.39 -1.31
CA SER A 215 -7.39 12.15 -1.78
C SER A 215 -6.47 11.30 -2.67
N ALA A 216 -6.28 10.03 -2.31
CA ALA A 216 -5.47 9.11 -3.11
C ALA A 216 -6.10 8.84 -4.49
N VAL A 217 -7.44 8.73 -4.61
CA VAL A 217 -8.15 8.59 -5.89
C VAL A 217 -7.96 9.83 -6.77
N LEU A 218 -8.07 11.03 -6.21
CA LEU A 218 -7.81 12.26 -6.97
C LEU A 218 -6.40 12.28 -7.55
N VAL A 219 -5.41 11.94 -6.73
CA VAL A 219 -4.00 11.90 -7.19
C VAL A 219 -3.77 10.76 -8.19
N MET A 220 -4.41 9.60 -8.01
CA MET A 220 -4.33 8.50 -8.99
C MET A 220 -4.83 8.97 -10.37
N ASN A 221 -5.98 9.65 -10.45
CA ASN A 221 -6.48 10.16 -11.72
C ASN A 221 -5.50 11.13 -12.40
N GLU A 222 -4.84 12.00 -11.63
CA GLU A 222 -3.81 12.89 -12.19
C GLU A 222 -2.56 12.14 -12.66
N ILE A 223 -2.17 11.05 -11.96
CA ILE A 223 -1.10 10.15 -12.43
C ILE A 223 -1.47 9.55 -13.78
N LEU A 224 -2.69 8.99 -13.89
CA LEU A 224 -3.19 8.35 -15.11
C LEU A 224 -3.32 9.36 -16.26
N ALA A 225 -3.84 10.57 -15.99
CA ALA A 225 -3.95 11.65 -16.98
C ALA A 225 -2.56 12.08 -17.49
N LYS A 226 -1.57 12.18 -16.59
CA LYS A 226 -0.20 12.57 -16.95
C LYS A 226 0.50 11.48 -17.76
N LEU A 227 0.29 10.20 -17.46
CA LEU A 227 0.78 9.08 -18.27
C LEU A 227 0.19 9.10 -19.69
N GLN A 228 -1.08 9.40 -19.82
CA GLN A 228 -1.72 9.57 -21.13
C GLN A 228 -1.14 10.77 -21.90
N GLN A 229 -0.99 11.92 -21.23
CA GLN A 229 -0.48 13.15 -21.86
C GLN A 229 0.97 13.00 -22.33
N GLU A 230 1.85 12.46 -21.50
CA GLU A 230 3.30 12.44 -21.75
C GLU A 230 3.76 11.24 -22.57
N TYR A 231 3.04 10.11 -22.48
CA TYR A 231 3.47 8.83 -23.08
C TYR A 231 2.42 8.18 -23.98
N GLY A 232 1.19 8.72 -24.02
CA GLY A 232 0.10 8.14 -24.80
C GLY A 232 -0.49 6.86 -24.19
N ILE A 233 -0.11 6.49 -22.98
CA ILE A 233 -0.60 5.30 -22.28
C ILE A 233 -1.97 5.63 -21.66
N ARG A 234 -3.04 5.05 -22.17
CA ARG A 234 -4.42 5.33 -21.76
C ARG A 234 -4.92 4.28 -20.78
N VAL A 235 -4.68 4.45 -19.51
CA VAL A 235 -5.25 3.61 -18.45
C VAL A 235 -6.66 4.12 -18.10
N LYS A 236 -7.55 3.23 -17.66
CA LYS A 236 -8.89 3.59 -17.16
C LYS A 236 -8.82 4.68 -16.10
N GLN A 237 -9.63 5.72 -16.23
CA GLN A 237 -9.82 6.73 -15.19
C GLN A 237 -10.79 6.21 -14.12
N LEU A 238 -10.80 6.86 -12.97
CA LEU A 238 -11.68 6.51 -11.85
C LEU A 238 -12.70 7.61 -11.64
N GLU A 239 -13.95 7.22 -11.46
CA GLU A 239 -14.98 8.10 -10.92
C GLU A 239 -15.30 7.77 -9.47
N MET A 240 -15.81 8.74 -8.75
CA MET A 240 -16.31 8.57 -7.38
C MET A 240 -17.79 8.97 -7.39
N PRO A 241 -18.68 8.03 -7.75
CA PRO A 241 -20.12 8.32 -7.89
C PRO A 241 -20.73 8.71 -6.56
N ASP A 242 -20.21 8.19 -5.46
CA ASP A 242 -20.61 8.51 -4.11
C ASP A 242 -19.41 8.48 -3.16
N ILE A 243 -19.48 9.28 -2.10
CA ILE A 243 -18.52 9.27 -0.99
C ILE A 243 -19.33 9.09 0.29
N GLU A 244 -19.28 7.90 0.82
CA GLU A 244 -19.94 7.57 2.07
C GLU A 244 -19.18 8.14 3.26
N VAL A 245 -19.92 8.57 4.29
CA VAL A 245 -19.34 9.06 5.55
C VAL A 245 -19.65 8.04 6.63
N THR A 246 -18.61 7.43 7.19
CA THR A 246 -18.70 6.41 8.23
C THR A 246 -18.17 6.94 9.56
N ALA A 247 -18.56 6.29 10.66
CA ALA A 247 -18.12 6.66 12.01
C ALA A 247 -16.80 5.96 12.41
N ASP A 248 -16.36 4.96 11.66
CA ASP A 248 -15.14 4.20 11.86
C ASP A 248 -14.50 3.89 10.49
N SER A 249 -13.23 3.54 10.48
CA SER A 249 -12.51 3.11 9.27
C SER A 249 -11.88 1.75 9.49
N ASP A 250 -12.04 0.88 8.51
CA ASP A 250 -11.36 -0.41 8.44
C ASP A 250 -9.90 -0.29 7.97
N ASP A 251 -9.52 0.85 7.39
CA ASP A 251 -8.14 1.12 6.98
C ASP A 251 -7.27 1.47 8.20
N GLU A 252 -6.30 0.62 8.47
CA GLU A 252 -5.37 0.82 9.59
C GLU A 252 -4.56 2.11 9.49
N GLN A 253 -4.31 2.63 8.28
CA GLN A 253 -3.55 3.85 8.05
C GLN A 253 -4.30 5.13 8.45
N ASP A 254 -5.62 5.09 8.49
CA ASP A 254 -6.43 6.23 8.89
C ASP A 254 -6.31 6.55 10.39
N GLN A 255 -5.83 5.58 11.19
CA GLN A 255 -5.69 5.69 12.65
C GLN A 255 -4.29 5.25 13.13
N ASP A 256 -3.30 5.19 12.27
CA ASP A 256 -1.99 4.63 12.57
C ASP A 256 -1.26 5.38 13.69
N LEU A 257 -1.31 6.72 13.73
CA LEU A 257 -0.71 7.51 14.80
C LEU A 257 -1.42 7.32 16.15
N ALA A 258 -2.76 7.22 16.16
CA ALA A 258 -3.51 6.91 17.38
C ALA A 258 -3.11 5.51 17.91
N LYS A 259 -2.96 4.52 17.03
CA LYS A 259 -2.49 3.17 17.38
C LYS A 259 -1.03 3.18 17.88
N MET A 260 -0.16 4.01 17.27
CA MET A 260 1.25 4.18 17.68
C MET A 260 1.43 4.81 19.06
N LEU A 261 0.45 5.50 19.61
CA LEU A 261 0.49 5.97 20.98
C LEU A 261 0.57 4.81 22.00
N ASN A 262 0.14 3.62 21.63
CA ASN A 262 0.12 2.43 22.50
C ASN A 262 -0.51 2.74 23.86
N THR A 263 -1.68 3.35 23.85
CA THR A 263 -2.52 3.65 25.00
C THR A 263 -3.67 2.64 25.11
N PHE A 264 -4.47 2.71 26.16
CA PHE A 264 -5.73 1.95 26.25
C PHE A 264 -6.83 2.63 25.42
N TRP A 265 -6.82 3.97 25.37
CA TRP A 265 -7.68 4.80 24.55
C TRP A 265 -6.93 6.06 24.12
N ALA A 266 -7.15 6.46 22.90
CA ALA A 266 -6.73 7.72 22.33
C ALA A 266 -7.91 8.31 21.55
N ALA A 267 -7.94 9.61 21.34
CA ALA A 267 -8.93 10.20 20.45
C ALA A 267 -8.70 9.75 19.01
N THR A 268 -9.80 9.53 18.30
CA THR A 268 -9.82 9.23 16.87
C THR A 268 -10.81 10.17 16.18
N ASP A 269 -10.80 10.19 14.87
CA ASP A 269 -11.76 10.97 14.10
C ASP A 269 -13.19 10.41 14.30
N SER A 270 -14.19 11.26 14.17
CA SER A 270 -15.60 10.89 14.25
C SER A 270 -16.25 10.66 12.88
N GLN A 271 -15.51 10.94 11.81
CA GLN A 271 -15.96 10.80 10.44
C GLN A 271 -14.80 10.36 9.56
N TYR A 272 -15.05 9.35 8.75
CA TYR A 272 -14.16 8.84 7.71
C TYR A 272 -14.88 8.86 6.37
N TYR A 273 -14.14 8.90 5.27
CA TYR A 273 -14.68 9.04 3.92
C TYR A 273 -14.31 7.82 3.10
N GLU A 274 -15.31 7.02 2.73
CA GLU A 274 -15.17 5.90 1.81
C GLU A 274 -15.41 6.40 0.38
N ALA A 275 -14.44 6.18 -0.49
CA ALA A 275 -14.43 6.79 -1.81
C ALA A 275 -15.37 6.10 -2.82
N ASN A 276 -15.75 4.84 -2.63
CA ASN A 276 -16.56 4.03 -3.54
C ASN A 276 -16.19 4.24 -5.02
N GLU A 277 -14.88 4.32 -5.28
CA GLU A 277 -14.37 4.60 -6.62
C GLU A 277 -14.59 3.43 -7.57
N GLN A 278 -14.83 3.74 -8.84
CA GLN A 278 -15.07 2.77 -9.90
C GLN A 278 -14.27 3.15 -11.15
N ALA A 279 -13.74 2.14 -11.84
CA ALA A 279 -13.08 2.35 -13.11
C ALA A 279 -14.10 2.71 -14.22
N ILE A 280 -13.75 3.70 -15.05
CA ILE A 280 -14.53 4.10 -16.22
C ILE A 280 -14.07 3.26 -17.41
N PHE A 281 -15.00 2.55 -18.04
CA PHE A 281 -14.74 1.68 -19.18
C PHE A 281 -15.02 2.39 -20.51
N ASP A 282 -14.05 3.22 -20.93
CA ASP A 282 -14.04 3.78 -22.28
C ASP A 282 -13.40 2.80 -23.25
N SER A 283 -13.79 2.80 -24.53
CA SER A 283 -13.17 1.92 -25.52
C SER A 283 -11.68 2.25 -25.75
N GLY A 284 -10.86 1.21 -25.86
CA GLY A 284 -9.46 1.30 -26.27
C GLY A 284 -8.54 1.84 -25.17
N TYR A 285 -8.72 1.43 -23.93
CA TYR A 285 -7.76 1.66 -22.85
C TYR A 285 -6.68 0.56 -22.85
N ASP A 286 -5.51 0.93 -22.33
CA ASP A 286 -4.39 0.02 -22.10
C ASP A 286 -4.49 -0.58 -20.70
N ILE A 287 -3.97 -1.79 -20.52
CA ILE A 287 -3.83 -2.47 -19.22
C ILE A 287 -2.34 -2.79 -19.01
N PRO A 288 -1.49 -1.78 -18.79
CA PRO A 288 -0.05 -1.95 -18.74
C PRO A 288 0.42 -2.66 -17.45
N ARG A 289 1.68 -3.09 -17.45
CA ARG A 289 2.41 -3.55 -16.26
C ARG A 289 3.06 -2.37 -15.57
N MET A 290 2.97 -2.28 -14.25
CA MET A 290 3.54 -1.17 -13.49
C MET A 290 4.51 -1.65 -12.41
N PHE A 291 5.69 -1.06 -12.40
CA PHE A 291 6.65 -1.15 -11.30
C PHE A 291 6.63 0.15 -10.50
N VAL A 292 6.52 0.03 -9.18
CA VAL A 292 6.51 1.15 -8.23
C VAL A 292 7.67 1.01 -7.25
N GLN A 293 8.48 2.04 -7.08
CA GLN A 293 9.38 2.18 -5.93
C GLN A 293 8.86 3.31 -5.06
N GLY A 294 8.58 3.03 -3.78
CA GLY A 294 8.05 4.06 -2.89
C GLY A 294 7.84 3.59 -1.46
N GLY A 295 7.29 4.49 -0.66
CA GLY A 295 7.00 4.31 0.75
C GLY A 295 5.53 3.98 1.04
N SER A 296 5.13 4.18 2.31
CA SER A 296 3.79 3.84 2.80
C SER A 296 2.67 4.69 2.21
N PHE A 297 2.97 5.88 1.70
CA PHE A 297 1.99 6.70 0.99
C PHE A 297 1.50 6.08 -0.32
N THR A 298 2.26 5.15 -0.89
CA THR A 298 1.79 4.38 -2.05
C THR A 298 0.74 3.31 -1.72
N ASN A 299 0.52 2.95 -0.45
CA ASN A 299 -0.40 1.86 -0.09
C ASN A 299 -1.79 2.05 -0.71
N LYS A 300 -2.41 3.20 -0.47
CA LYS A 300 -3.75 3.48 -1.02
C LYS A 300 -3.75 3.53 -2.55
N LEU A 301 -2.69 4.04 -3.18
CA LEU A 301 -2.57 4.01 -4.65
C LEU A 301 -2.51 2.57 -5.19
N MET A 302 -1.78 1.68 -4.51
CA MET A 302 -1.67 0.29 -4.91
C MET A 302 -2.99 -0.47 -4.70
N GLU A 303 -3.69 -0.21 -3.59
CA GLU A 303 -5.00 -0.80 -3.30
C GLU A 303 -6.05 -0.35 -4.32
N ILE A 304 -6.15 0.96 -4.59
CA ILE A 304 -7.02 1.52 -5.63
C ILE A 304 -6.72 0.87 -7.00
N SER A 305 -5.44 0.74 -7.34
CA SER A 305 -5.03 0.13 -8.61
C SER A 305 -5.43 -1.35 -8.71
N ARG A 306 -5.25 -2.12 -7.63
CA ARG A 306 -5.64 -3.53 -7.55
C ARG A 306 -7.16 -3.70 -7.62
N ASP A 307 -7.89 -2.94 -6.79
CA ASP A 307 -9.33 -3.07 -6.63
C ASP A 307 -10.08 -2.71 -7.93
N ASN A 308 -9.51 -1.80 -8.72
CA ASN A 308 -10.04 -1.37 -10.02
C ASN A 308 -9.32 -2.00 -11.23
N CYS A 309 -8.47 -3.00 -11.02
CA CYS A 309 -7.74 -3.69 -12.08
C CYS A 309 -7.12 -2.74 -13.13
N LEU A 310 -6.44 -1.68 -12.67
CA LEU A 310 -5.85 -0.67 -13.57
C LEU A 310 -4.64 -1.19 -14.33
N PHE A 311 -3.93 -2.16 -13.77
CA PHE A 311 -2.68 -2.71 -14.31
C PHE A 311 -2.73 -4.23 -14.37
N SER A 312 -2.21 -4.82 -15.44
CA SER A 312 -2.14 -6.29 -15.60
C SER A 312 -1.17 -6.92 -14.59
N GLU A 313 -0.08 -6.24 -14.28
CA GLU A 313 0.82 -6.57 -13.18
C GLU A 313 1.15 -5.31 -12.39
N LEU A 314 1.18 -5.43 -11.07
CA LEU A 314 1.45 -4.32 -10.16
C LEU A 314 2.47 -4.75 -9.11
N HIS A 315 3.74 -4.42 -9.37
CA HIS A 315 4.85 -4.73 -8.49
C HIS A 315 5.32 -3.49 -7.73
N ARG A 316 5.48 -3.61 -6.42
CA ARG A 316 6.05 -2.54 -5.59
C ARG A 316 7.31 -2.98 -4.86
N MET A 317 8.37 -2.20 -4.97
CA MET A 317 9.49 -2.20 -4.04
C MET A 317 9.19 -1.21 -2.90
N PHE A 318 8.99 -1.75 -1.70
CA PHE A 318 8.62 -0.99 -0.52
C PHE A 318 9.86 -0.61 0.28
N TYR A 319 10.21 0.67 0.32
CA TYR A 319 11.40 1.23 0.98
C TYR A 319 12.73 0.52 0.66
N GLY A 320 12.85 -0.21 -0.45
CA GLY A 320 14.01 -1.04 -0.75
C GLY A 320 14.17 -2.28 0.14
N ILE A 321 13.16 -2.62 0.93
CA ILE A 321 13.19 -3.71 1.92
C ILE A 321 12.50 -4.97 1.39
N SER A 322 11.35 -4.80 0.73
CA SER A 322 10.55 -5.93 0.23
C SER A 322 10.00 -5.67 -1.17
N MET A 323 9.78 -6.75 -1.92
CA MET A 323 9.00 -6.75 -3.16
C MET A 323 7.60 -7.28 -2.88
N GLN A 324 6.62 -6.62 -3.43
CA GLN A 324 5.20 -6.97 -3.28
C GLN A 324 4.56 -7.05 -4.66
N ASP A 325 3.86 -8.14 -4.90
CA ASP A 325 2.97 -8.32 -6.04
C ASP A 325 1.54 -8.09 -5.54
N TYR A 326 1.00 -6.94 -5.88
CA TYR A 326 -0.31 -6.51 -5.38
C TYR A 326 -1.46 -7.27 -6.02
N ASN A 327 -1.34 -7.66 -7.28
CA ASN A 327 -2.38 -8.40 -7.98
C ASN A 327 -2.56 -9.81 -7.40
N ARG A 328 -1.47 -10.44 -6.96
CA ARG A 328 -1.48 -11.79 -6.39
C ARG A 328 -1.49 -11.81 -4.86
N GLY A 329 -1.40 -10.65 -4.20
CA GLY A 329 -1.34 -10.56 -2.74
C GLY A 329 -0.13 -11.27 -2.15
N SER A 330 0.96 -11.38 -2.91
CA SER A 330 2.19 -12.01 -2.48
C SER A 330 3.30 -10.98 -2.25
N GLY A 331 4.22 -11.30 -1.36
CA GLY A 331 5.37 -10.46 -1.10
C GLY A 331 6.50 -11.26 -0.47
N ALA A 332 7.72 -10.82 -0.67
CA ALA A 332 8.90 -11.45 -0.10
C ALA A 332 9.87 -10.39 0.44
N ASP A 333 10.24 -10.55 1.71
CA ASP A 333 11.41 -9.92 2.26
C ASP A 333 12.62 -10.73 1.81
N THR A 334 13.46 -10.18 0.96
CA THR A 334 14.64 -10.89 0.47
C THR A 334 15.92 -10.25 0.98
N LYS A 335 16.78 -11.06 1.56
CA LYS A 335 18.17 -10.64 1.73
C LYS A 335 18.75 -10.39 0.33
N ASN A 336 19.33 -9.20 0.12
CA ASN A 336 19.89 -8.82 -1.18
C ASN A 336 18.82 -8.59 -2.28
N LEU A 337 17.74 -7.93 -1.92
CA LEU A 337 16.59 -7.64 -2.81
C LEU A 337 17.01 -6.98 -4.13
N LEU A 338 17.89 -5.98 -4.08
CA LEU A 338 18.36 -5.21 -5.25
C LEU A 338 19.09 -6.04 -6.32
N ASN A 339 19.55 -7.25 -5.98
CA ASN A 339 20.17 -8.18 -6.91
C ASN A 339 19.30 -9.42 -7.16
N SER A 340 18.04 -9.42 -6.72
CA SER A 340 17.14 -10.54 -6.94
C SER A 340 16.57 -10.56 -8.36
N ASP A 341 16.24 -11.76 -8.84
CA ASP A 341 15.55 -11.94 -10.12
C ASP A 341 14.18 -11.27 -10.11
N ALA A 342 13.45 -11.37 -9.00
CA ALA A 342 12.13 -10.75 -8.84
C ALA A 342 12.17 -9.23 -9.07
N PHE A 343 13.16 -8.54 -8.49
CA PHE A 343 13.33 -7.11 -8.71
C PHE A 343 13.72 -6.80 -10.17
N ARG A 344 14.67 -7.57 -10.72
CA ARG A 344 15.10 -7.37 -12.09
C ARG A 344 13.95 -7.53 -13.08
N TYR A 345 13.15 -8.60 -12.98
CA TYR A 345 12.02 -8.85 -13.86
C TYR A 345 10.95 -7.78 -13.70
N ALA A 346 10.59 -7.42 -12.47
CA ALA A 346 9.60 -6.37 -12.22
C ALA A 346 9.97 -5.04 -12.91
N VAL A 347 11.25 -4.66 -12.93
CA VAL A 347 11.72 -3.46 -13.63
C VAL A 347 11.78 -3.63 -15.15
N GLN A 348 12.27 -4.78 -15.62
CA GLN A 348 12.46 -5.03 -17.06
C GLN A 348 11.14 -5.20 -17.81
N ASP A 349 10.15 -5.83 -17.18
CA ASP A 349 8.86 -6.15 -17.81
C ASP A 349 7.83 -5.03 -17.66
N ALA A 350 8.02 -4.11 -16.71
CA ALA A 350 7.12 -2.97 -16.55
C ALA A 350 7.02 -2.12 -17.82
N ASP A 351 5.80 -1.72 -18.17
CA ASP A 351 5.52 -0.71 -19.19
C ASP A 351 5.57 0.69 -18.60
N ILE A 352 5.39 0.81 -17.27
CA ILE A 352 5.42 2.06 -16.52
C ILE A 352 6.34 1.90 -15.30
N ILE A 353 7.24 2.87 -15.12
CA ILE A 353 8.06 3.01 -13.91
C ILE A 353 7.53 4.20 -13.12
N MET A 354 7.03 3.95 -11.92
CA MET A 354 6.66 4.99 -10.97
C MET A 354 7.64 5.02 -9.80
N LEU A 355 8.16 6.20 -9.50
CA LEU A 355 8.95 6.45 -8.30
C LEU A 355 8.16 7.37 -7.37
N GLU A 356 8.20 7.15 -6.06
CA GLU A 356 7.48 7.98 -5.10
C GLU A 356 8.39 8.40 -3.95
N THR A 357 8.18 9.61 -3.46
CA THR A 357 8.67 10.06 -2.16
C THR A 357 7.67 10.98 -1.47
N ASN A 358 7.59 10.87 -0.16
CA ASN A 358 6.90 11.86 0.65
C ASN A 358 7.79 13.11 0.82
N VAL A 359 7.18 14.30 0.87
CA VAL A 359 7.91 15.59 1.01
C VAL A 359 8.87 15.62 2.19
N GLU A 360 8.60 14.85 3.26
CA GLU A 360 9.42 14.79 4.47
C GLU A 360 10.49 13.67 4.43
N ASN A 361 10.60 12.93 3.32
CA ASN A 361 11.47 11.76 3.22
C ASN A 361 12.55 11.87 2.15
N VAL A 362 12.74 13.03 1.54
CA VAL A 362 13.75 13.21 0.49
C VAL A 362 15.16 12.93 1.02
N SER A 363 15.45 13.32 2.27
CA SER A 363 16.74 13.04 2.92
C SER A 363 17.00 11.54 3.19
N ASN A 364 15.97 10.72 3.16
CA ASN A 364 16.04 9.28 3.39
C ASN A 364 16.09 8.46 2.09
N LEU A 365 16.13 9.13 0.93
CA LEU A 365 16.24 8.45 -0.36
C LEU A 365 17.57 7.71 -0.46
N GLN A 366 17.52 6.50 -1.03
CA GLN A 366 18.67 5.60 -1.15
C GLN A 366 19.16 5.59 -2.61
N PRO A 367 20.23 6.31 -2.95
CA PRO A 367 20.74 6.43 -4.32
C PRO A 367 21.04 5.08 -4.99
N GLU A 368 21.44 4.07 -4.22
CA GLU A 368 21.72 2.73 -4.70
C GLU A 368 20.48 2.03 -5.30
N ILE A 369 19.28 2.35 -4.83
CA ILE A 369 18.04 1.82 -5.42
C ILE A 369 17.86 2.37 -6.83
N TYR A 370 18.04 3.67 -7.01
CA TYR A 370 17.93 4.32 -8.33
C TYR A 370 19.00 3.83 -9.30
N GLU A 371 20.23 3.64 -8.83
CA GLU A 371 21.31 3.04 -9.62
C GLU A 371 20.90 1.64 -10.13
N LYS A 372 20.33 0.81 -9.26
CA LYS A 372 19.90 -0.55 -9.62
C LYS A 372 18.69 -0.58 -10.56
N ILE A 373 17.73 0.34 -10.41
CA ILE A 373 16.64 0.50 -11.37
C ILE A 373 17.21 0.85 -12.75
N TYR A 374 18.10 1.84 -12.81
CA TYR A 374 18.77 2.25 -14.06
C TYR A 374 19.56 1.11 -14.71
N GLU A 375 20.38 0.38 -13.94
CA GLU A 375 21.15 -0.76 -14.41
C GLU A 375 20.23 -1.85 -15.03
N ASN A 376 19.11 -2.17 -14.36
CA ASN A 376 18.17 -3.18 -14.86
C ASN A 376 17.46 -2.71 -16.13
N LEU A 377 17.08 -1.44 -16.23
CA LEU A 377 16.53 -0.87 -17.46
C LEU A 377 17.54 -0.92 -18.63
N CYS A 378 18.81 -0.63 -18.37
CA CYS A 378 19.85 -0.63 -19.40
C CYS A 378 20.38 -2.03 -19.74
N SER A 379 20.10 -3.04 -18.93
CA SER A 379 20.58 -4.40 -19.16
C SER A 379 19.76 -5.10 -20.25
N LYS A 380 20.35 -6.14 -20.85
CA LYS A 380 19.62 -6.99 -21.80
C LYS A 380 18.42 -7.65 -21.07
N LYS A 381 17.23 -7.57 -21.67
CA LYS A 381 16.05 -8.26 -21.14
C LYS A 381 16.35 -9.75 -20.99
N THR A 382 16.07 -10.28 -19.81
CA THR A 382 16.28 -11.71 -19.51
C THR A 382 15.01 -12.45 -19.87
N GLU A 383 15.12 -13.46 -20.73
CA GLU A 383 14.00 -14.36 -21.01
C GLU A 383 13.69 -15.19 -19.76
N HIS A 384 12.47 -15.15 -19.29
CA HIS A 384 11.93 -16.00 -18.23
C HIS A 384 10.49 -16.39 -18.58
N SER A 385 10.02 -17.49 -18.01
CA SER A 385 8.61 -17.85 -18.13
C SER A 385 7.82 -16.95 -17.18
N GLU A 386 7.12 -15.99 -17.73
CA GLU A 386 6.19 -15.19 -16.95
C GLU A 386 4.98 -16.05 -16.55
N PRO A 387 4.56 -16.00 -15.28
CA PRO A 387 3.23 -16.49 -14.94
C PRO A 387 2.20 -15.60 -15.65
N PHE A 388 1.07 -16.19 -16.04
CA PHE A 388 -0.04 -15.41 -16.59
C PHE A 388 -0.41 -14.25 -15.67
N ALA A 389 -0.60 -13.07 -16.24
CA ALA A 389 -1.06 -11.91 -15.51
C ALA A 389 -2.51 -12.15 -15.06
N TYR A 390 -2.81 -11.90 -13.80
CA TYR A 390 -4.17 -11.90 -13.27
C TYR A 390 -4.31 -10.96 -12.07
N ALA A 391 -5.50 -10.41 -11.91
CA ALA A 391 -5.91 -9.65 -10.74
C ALA A 391 -7.35 -10.02 -10.38
N GLY A 392 -7.72 -9.91 -9.11
CA GLY A 392 -9.07 -10.23 -8.68
C GLY A 392 -9.46 -11.71 -8.80
N VAL A 393 -8.50 -12.63 -8.90
CA VAL A 393 -8.71 -14.09 -8.99
C VAL A 393 -8.04 -14.76 -7.80
N TYR A 394 -8.77 -15.58 -7.07
CA TYR A 394 -8.28 -16.28 -5.89
C TYR A 394 -7.66 -17.64 -6.23
N GLY A 395 -7.09 -18.29 -5.22
CA GLY A 395 -6.46 -19.60 -5.36
C GLY A 395 -7.42 -20.68 -5.87
N GLU A 396 -6.86 -21.76 -6.43
CA GLU A 396 -7.63 -22.88 -6.93
C GLU A 396 -8.28 -23.67 -5.79
N GLU A 397 -9.56 -23.95 -5.94
CA GLU A 397 -10.39 -24.74 -5.02
C GLU A 397 -11.07 -25.89 -5.76
N ASN A 398 -11.68 -26.86 -5.03
CA ASN A 398 -12.33 -28.02 -5.61
C ASN A 398 -13.61 -28.39 -4.85
N ASP A 399 -14.73 -28.50 -5.55
CA ASP A 399 -16.03 -28.94 -5.02
C ASP A 399 -16.57 -30.18 -5.76
N GLY A 400 -15.66 -30.98 -6.36
CA GLY A 400 -15.95 -32.08 -7.28
C GLY A 400 -15.37 -31.82 -8.67
N SER A 401 -15.12 -30.54 -8.99
CA SER A 401 -14.34 -30.08 -10.12
C SER A 401 -13.51 -28.86 -9.69
N SER A 402 -12.38 -28.61 -10.38
CA SER A 402 -11.55 -27.44 -10.09
C SER A 402 -12.26 -26.15 -10.47
N PHE A 403 -12.07 -25.11 -9.63
CA PHE A 403 -12.55 -23.75 -9.89
C PHE A 403 -11.69 -22.72 -9.17
N ARG A 404 -11.86 -21.45 -9.55
CA ARG A 404 -11.31 -20.29 -8.82
C ARG A 404 -12.42 -19.29 -8.53
N TRP A 405 -12.45 -18.75 -7.31
CA TRP A 405 -13.28 -17.59 -7.04
C TRP A 405 -12.69 -16.35 -7.71
N ALA A 406 -13.57 -15.45 -8.12
CA ALA A 406 -13.21 -14.13 -8.60
C ALA A 406 -13.87 -13.04 -7.74
N SER A 407 -13.19 -11.89 -7.63
CA SER A 407 -13.74 -10.64 -7.11
C SER A 407 -14.74 -10.02 -8.12
N PRO A 408 -15.48 -8.96 -7.75
CA PRO A 408 -16.36 -8.23 -8.67
C PRO A 408 -15.67 -7.76 -9.94
N HIS A 409 -14.41 -7.38 -9.83
CA HIS A 409 -13.59 -6.98 -10.96
C HIS A 409 -12.38 -7.89 -11.05
N MET A 410 -12.19 -8.55 -12.18
CA MET A 410 -11.03 -9.40 -12.42
C MET A 410 -10.37 -9.13 -13.76
N LEU A 411 -9.06 -9.35 -13.81
CA LEU A 411 -8.24 -9.48 -15.02
C LEU A 411 -7.65 -10.88 -15.10
N TYR A 412 -7.58 -11.42 -16.31
CA TYR A 412 -6.96 -12.72 -16.56
C TYR A 412 -6.35 -12.76 -17.95
N GLU A 413 -5.04 -12.97 -18.04
CA GLU A 413 -4.34 -13.18 -19.31
C GLU A 413 -4.63 -14.58 -19.85
N VAL A 414 -5.11 -14.67 -21.07
CA VAL A 414 -5.47 -15.91 -21.74
C VAL A 414 -4.62 -16.07 -23.00
N MET A 415 -3.79 -17.10 -23.04
CA MET A 415 -3.04 -17.46 -24.22
C MET A 415 -3.76 -18.56 -25.00
N LEU A 416 -4.27 -18.24 -26.18
CA LEU A 416 -4.93 -19.21 -27.05
C LEU A 416 -3.96 -19.68 -28.14
N PRO A 417 -3.98 -21.00 -28.50
CA PRO A 417 -3.29 -21.49 -29.69
C PRO A 417 -3.76 -20.75 -30.96
N GLU A 418 -2.86 -20.51 -31.90
CA GLU A 418 -3.12 -19.81 -33.17
C GLU A 418 -4.33 -20.35 -33.96
N LYS A 419 -4.68 -21.62 -33.75
CA LYS A 419 -5.79 -22.29 -34.46
C LYS A 419 -7.11 -22.28 -33.69
N SER A 420 -7.18 -21.63 -32.52
CA SER A 420 -8.41 -21.56 -31.75
C SER A 420 -9.45 -20.71 -32.48
N GLU A 421 -10.62 -21.29 -32.69
CA GLU A 421 -11.74 -20.59 -33.34
C GLU A 421 -12.51 -19.72 -32.34
N ASN A 422 -12.61 -20.17 -31.08
CA ASN A 422 -13.39 -19.52 -30.04
C ASN A 422 -12.63 -19.44 -28.72
N LEU A 423 -12.86 -18.33 -27.99
CA LEU A 423 -12.61 -18.21 -26.57
C LEU A 423 -13.83 -18.77 -25.82
N GLN A 424 -13.61 -19.77 -24.97
CA GLN A 424 -14.64 -20.34 -24.09
C GLN A 424 -14.48 -19.83 -22.67
N ILE A 425 -15.56 -19.35 -22.08
CA ILE A 425 -15.63 -18.90 -20.70
C ILE A 425 -16.83 -19.58 -20.04
N GLN A 426 -16.59 -20.29 -18.93
CA GLN A 426 -17.66 -20.88 -18.11
C GLN A 426 -17.57 -20.31 -16.68
N LEU A 427 -18.66 -19.67 -16.27
CA LEU A 427 -18.80 -19.07 -14.95
C LEU A 427 -19.95 -19.73 -14.19
N GLU A 428 -19.80 -19.89 -12.88
CA GLU A 428 -20.86 -20.31 -11.97
C GLU A 428 -21.18 -19.17 -11.00
N LEU A 429 -22.45 -18.75 -11.00
CA LEU A 429 -22.94 -17.63 -10.20
C LEU A 429 -23.55 -18.13 -8.89
N PRO A 430 -23.13 -17.64 -7.72
CA PRO A 430 -23.74 -17.97 -6.42
C PRO A 430 -25.02 -17.14 -6.21
N ILE A 431 -26.03 -17.31 -7.06
CA ILE A 431 -27.24 -16.48 -7.12
C ILE A 431 -27.92 -16.32 -5.75
N MET A 432 -27.98 -17.39 -4.94
CA MET A 432 -28.61 -17.32 -3.62
C MET A 432 -27.85 -16.38 -2.67
N GLN A 433 -26.52 -16.43 -2.65
CA GLN A 433 -25.68 -15.59 -1.83
C GLN A 433 -25.71 -14.13 -2.31
N LEU A 434 -25.66 -13.93 -3.62
CA LEU A 434 -25.77 -12.59 -4.23
C LEU A 434 -27.10 -11.92 -3.88
N LYS A 435 -28.23 -12.64 -3.97
CA LYS A 435 -29.54 -12.11 -3.59
C LYS A 435 -29.65 -11.83 -2.09
N ALA A 436 -29.05 -12.66 -1.25
CA ALA A 436 -29.05 -12.45 0.19
C ALA A 436 -28.33 -11.15 0.60
N THR A 437 -27.29 -10.77 -0.12
CA THR A 437 -26.50 -9.57 0.15
C THR A 437 -27.03 -8.34 -0.59
N ASN A 438 -27.40 -8.48 -1.87
CA ASN A 438 -27.69 -7.34 -2.75
C ASN A 438 -29.20 -7.13 -2.99
N GLY A 439 -30.09 -7.98 -2.41
CA GLY A 439 -31.53 -7.93 -2.60
C GLY A 439 -32.05 -8.93 -3.66
N GLU A 440 -33.37 -9.16 -3.66
CA GLU A 440 -34.02 -10.19 -4.48
C GLU A 440 -33.86 -9.96 -5.99
N HIS A 441 -33.68 -8.70 -6.42
CA HIS A 441 -33.57 -8.32 -7.82
C HIS A 441 -32.14 -7.98 -8.18
N LEU A 442 -31.56 -8.73 -9.13
CA LEU A 442 -30.21 -8.51 -9.67
C LEU A 442 -30.37 -7.99 -11.11
N ASP A 443 -30.68 -6.69 -11.24
CA ASP A 443 -31.15 -6.08 -12.51
C ASP A 443 -29.99 -5.52 -13.37
N GLN A 444 -28.76 -5.50 -12.83
CA GLN A 444 -27.58 -5.06 -13.58
C GLN A 444 -26.91 -6.25 -14.26
N THR A 445 -26.22 -6.01 -15.38
CA THR A 445 -25.51 -7.03 -16.15
C THR A 445 -24.04 -7.12 -15.78
N MET A 446 -23.49 -8.33 -15.84
CA MET A 446 -22.05 -8.59 -15.84
C MET A 446 -21.50 -8.22 -17.22
N GLN A 447 -20.36 -7.56 -17.27
CA GLN A 447 -19.70 -7.14 -18.50
C GLN A 447 -18.39 -7.89 -18.69
N ILE A 448 -18.11 -8.30 -19.92
CA ILE A 448 -16.91 -9.05 -20.31
C ILE A 448 -16.19 -8.28 -21.41
N TYR A 449 -14.95 -7.94 -21.15
CA TYR A 449 -14.08 -7.23 -22.08
C TYR A 449 -12.91 -8.11 -22.49
N ALA A 450 -12.46 -7.96 -23.73
CA ALA A 450 -11.21 -8.53 -24.23
C ALA A 450 -10.38 -7.39 -24.83
N ASN A 451 -9.13 -7.26 -24.39
CA ASN A 451 -8.22 -6.20 -24.84
C ASN A 451 -8.88 -4.80 -24.79
N GLY A 452 -9.61 -4.50 -23.72
CA GLY A 452 -10.28 -3.22 -23.50
C GLY A 452 -11.56 -2.99 -24.31
N ASN A 453 -12.05 -3.99 -25.05
CA ASN A 453 -13.30 -3.89 -25.81
C ASN A 453 -14.38 -4.78 -25.20
N LEU A 454 -15.60 -4.25 -25.07
CA LEU A 454 -16.75 -5.03 -24.59
C LEU A 454 -17.11 -6.09 -25.64
N ILE A 455 -17.07 -7.37 -25.24
CA ILE A 455 -17.32 -8.52 -26.12
C ILE A 455 -18.58 -9.31 -25.75
N ALA A 456 -19.04 -9.24 -24.49
CA ALA A 456 -20.25 -9.92 -24.04
C ALA A 456 -20.83 -9.27 -22.78
N GLU A 457 -22.13 -9.49 -22.55
CA GLU A 457 -22.83 -9.16 -21.32
C GLU A 457 -23.67 -10.35 -20.87
N ALA A 458 -23.92 -10.46 -19.55
CA ALA A 458 -24.76 -11.52 -19.00
C ALA A 458 -25.61 -11.03 -17.83
N ASP A 459 -26.86 -11.53 -17.79
CA ASP A 459 -27.80 -11.33 -16.69
C ASP A 459 -27.61 -12.39 -15.61
N TYR A 460 -28.06 -12.11 -14.39
CA TYR A 460 -28.04 -13.02 -13.25
C TYR A 460 -29.28 -13.93 -13.18
N THR A 461 -29.64 -14.54 -14.32
CA THR A 461 -30.85 -15.38 -14.45
C THR A 461 -30.55 -16.87 -14.34
N GLU A 462 -29.32 -17.30 -14.59
CA GLU A 462 -28.87 -18.69 -14.57
C GLU A 462 -27.69 -18.87 -13.63
N ASP A 463 -27.62 -20.03 -12.95
CA ASP A 463 -26.50 -20.36 -12.04
C ASP A 463 -25.18 -20.62 -12.79
N VAL A 464 -25.24 -21.01 -14.07
CA VAL A 464 -24.07 -21.28 -14.92
C VAL A 464 -24.21 -20.56 -16.25
N ILE A 465 -23.24 -19.72 -16.53
CA ILE A 465 -23.15 -18.96 -17.78
C ILE A 465 -22.01 -19.51 -18.61
N ASN A 466 -22.28 -19.73 -19.91
CA ASN A 466 -21.29 -20.18 -20.88
C ASN A 466 -21.21 -19.18 -22.02
N PHE A 467 -20.00 -18.69 -22.29
CA PHE A 467 -19.71 -17.86 -23.46
C PHE A 467 -18.85 -18.63 -24.44
N GLN A 468 -19.17 -18.50 -25.71
CA GLN A 468 -18.37 -18.96 -26.82
C GLN A 468 -18.18 -17.78 -27.78
N ILE A 469 -17.04 -17.11 -27.70
CA ILE A 469 -16.77 -15.85 -28.37
C ILE A 469 -15.79 -16.13 -29.52
N PRO A 470 -16.18 -15.86 -30.78
CA PRO A 470 -15.30 -16.04 -31.92
C PRO A 470 -14.03 -15.19 -31.77
N VAL A 471 -12.87 -15.79 -31.90
CA VAL A 471 -11.57 -15.08 -31.83
C VAL A 471 -11.49 -13.95 -32.86
N SER A 472 -12.15 -14.10 -34.00
CA SER A 472 -12.25 -13.06 -35.04
C SER A 472 -12.95 -11.75 -34.58
N GLN A 473 -13.66 -11.76 -33.45
CA GLN A 473 -14.25 -10.57 -32.82
C GLN A 473 -13.31 -9.90 -31.83
N ILE A 474 -12.18 -10.54 -31.50
CA ILE A 474 -11.20 -10.04 -30.57
C ILE A 474 -10.00 -9.56 -31.41
N GLU A 475 -9.66 -8.28 -31.33
CA GLU A 475 -8.46 -7.78 -31.97
C GLU A 475 -7.22 -8.46 -31.36
N SER A 476 -6.45 -9.21 -32.18
CA SER A 476 -5.25 -9.92 -31.75
C SER A 476 -4.01 -9.09 -32.03
N THR A 477 -3.06 -9.09 -31.10
CA THR A 477 -1.70 -8.62 -31.31
C THR A 477 -0.88 -9.65 -32.12
N GLU A 478 0.09 -9.19 -32.87
CA GLU A 478 0.80 -9.91 -33.96
C GLU A 478 1.46 -11.23 -33.54
N SER A 479 1.31 -12.25 -34.42
CA SER A 479 2.07 -13.47 -34.67
C SER A 479 2.24 -14.55 -33.57
N GLY A 480 1.60 -15.68 -33.78
CA GLY A 480 1.90 -17.01 -33.20
C GLY A 480 0.85 -17.55 -32.24
N ASN A 481 0.72 -17.03 -31.06
CA ASN A 481 -0.38 -17.28 -30.13
C ASN A 481 -1.27 -16.02 -30.04
N ILE A 482 -2.53 -16.22 -29.67
CA ILE A 482 -3.48 -15.13 -29.49
C ILE A 482 -3.47 -14.79 -28.01
N ASP A 483 -2.88 -13.65 -27.66
CA ASP A 483 -2.86 -13.14 -26.28
C ASP A 483 -4.09 -12.25 -26.05
N ILE A 484 -4.89 -12.61 -25.07
CA ILE A 484 -6.10 -11.90 -24.70
C ILE A 484 -6.01 -11.48 -23.23
N MET A 485 -6.09 -10.18 -22.98
CA MET A 485 -6.36 -9.68 -21.66
C MET A 485 -7.89 -9.67 -21.45
N LEU A 486 -8.37 -10.69 -20.77
CA LEU A 486 -9.78 -10.83 -20.39
C LEU A 486 -10.07 -10.05 -19.11
N GLU A 487 -11.13 -9.24 -19.13
CA GLU A 487 -11.58 -8.50 -17.97
C GLU A 487 -13.07 -8.76 -17.76
N ILE A 488 -13.46 -9.10 -16.52
CA ILE A 488 -14.87 -9.34 -16.18
C ILE A 488 -15.23 -8.41 -15.01
N VAL A 489 -16.33 -7.67 -15.21
CA VAL A 489 -16.89 -6.73 -14.24
C VAL A 489 -18.27 -7.21 -13.83
N ALA A 490 -18.41 -7.60 -12.58
CA ALA A 490 -19.65 -8.08 -11.97
C ALA A 490 -20.20 -7.01 -11.00
N PRO A 491 -21.43 -6.52 -11.17
CA PRO A 491 -22.01 -5.49 -10.32
C PRO A 491 -22.38 -5.99 -8.91
N TYR A 492 -22.39 -7.31 -8.69
CA TYR A 492 -22.81 -7.92 -7.43
C TYR A 492 -21.75 -8.82 -6.85
N SER A 493 -21.63 -8.75 -5.53
CA SER A 493 -20.70 -9.59 -4.75
C SER A 493 -21.28 -9.88 -3.36
N PHE A 494 -20.62 -10.77 -2.62
CA PHE A 494 -20.91 -11.07 -1.23
C PHE A 494 -19.62 -11.38 -0.49
N CYS A 495 -19.61 -11.10 0.82
CA CYS A 495 -18.53 -11.51 1.71
C CYS A 495 -19.04 -12.64 2.63
N PRO A 496 -18.44 -13.84 2.61
CA PRO A 496 -18.87 -14.94 3.48
C PRO A 496 -18.80 -14.60 4.98
N ALA A 497 -17.90 -13.71 5.38
CA ALA A 497 -17.75 -13.25 6.76
C ALA A 497 -19.03 -12.57 7.30
N ASP A 498 -19.81 -11.88 6.45
CA ASP A 498 -21.06 -11.23 6.82
C ASP A 498 -22.12 -12.25 7.29
N SER A 499 -21.96 -13.51 6.90
CA SER A 499 -22.80 -14.64 7.31
C SER A 499 -22.14 -15.52 8.39
N GLY A 500 -21.06 -15.03 9.03
CA GLY A 500 -20.37 -15.72 10.13
C GLY A 500 -19.28 -16.71 9.73
N SER A 501 -18.84 -16.70 8.47
CA SER A 501 -17.66 -17.44 8.00
C SER A 501 -16.37 -16.75 8.46
N ALA A 502 -15.26 -17.48 8.45
CA ALA A 502 -13.91 -16.91 8.61
C ALA A 502 -13.35 -16.34 7.28
N ASP A 503 -14.05 -16.52 6.16
CA ASP A 503 -13.64 -16.07 4.84
C ASP A 503 -14.11 -14.61 4.64
N ASN A 504 -13.16 -13.71 4.55
CA ASN A 504 -13.37 -12.26 4.38
C ASN A 504 -13.16 -11.77 2.94
N ARG A 505 -13.04 -12.69 1.97
CA ARG A 505 -12.91 -12.34 0.55
C ARG A 505 -14.22 -11.76 0.01
N ASN A 506 -14.11 -10.79 -0.89
CA ASN A 506 -15.25 -10.29 -1.65
C ASN A 506 -15.42 -11.14 -2.91
N LEU A 507 -16.47 -11.96 -2.96
CA LEU A 507 -16.67 -13.00 -3.96
C LEU A 507 -17.85 -12.64 -4.88
N ALA A 508 -17.67 -12.78 -6.20
CA ALA A 508 -18.70 -12.50 -7.18
C ALA A 508 -19.17 -13.76 -7.94
N TYR A 509 -18.25 -14.57 -8.42
CA TYR A 509 -18.53 -15.77 -9.21
C TYR A 509 -17.35 -16.76 -9.14
N LYS A 510 -17.60 -18.01 -9.57
CA LYS A 510 -16.55 -19.01 -9.75
C LYS A 510 -16.19 -19.12 -11.24
N ILE A 511 -14.92 -19.15 -11.51
CA ILE A 511 -14.36 -19.46 -12.83
C ILE A 511 -14.22 -20.98 -12.92
N ARG A 512 -15.00 -21.62 -13.79
CA ARG A 512 -14.92 -23.06 -14.06
C ARG A 512 -13.98 -23.36 -15.22
N ARG A 513 -14.00 -22.51 -16.25
CA ARG A 513 -13.15 -22.65 -17.43
C ARG A 513 -12.91 -21.30 -18.10
N ILE A 514 -11.68 -21.06 -18.50
CA ILE A 514 -11.28 -20.03 -19.47
C ILE A 514 -10.24 -20.67 -20.38
N GLY A 515 -10.41 -20.58 -21.71
CA GLY A 515 -9.45 -21.13 -22.68
C GLY A 515 -10.01 -21.24 -24.08
N GLY A 516 -9.21 -21.78 -25.02
CA GLY A 516 -9.60 -21.99 -26.41
C GLY A 516 -10.20 -23.36 -26.68
N GLU A 517 -10.95 -23.45 -27.80
CA GLU A 517 -11.38 -24.67 -28.46
C GLU A 517 -10.79 -24.73 -29.87
#